data_b80d87a28d467bea5107b742f3557ffe
#
_entry.id   b80d87a28d467bea5107b742f3557ffe
#
_cell.length_a   1.000
_cell.length_b   1.000
_cell.length_c   1.000
_cell.angle_alpha   90.00
_cell.angle_beta   90.00
_cell.angle_gamma   90.00
#
_symmetry.space_group_name_H-M   'P 1'
#
loop_
_entity.id
_entity.type
_entity.pdbx_description
1 polymer ?
#
loop_
_entity_poly.entity_id
_entity_poly.type
_entity_poly.pdbx_seq_one_letter_code
_entity_poly.pdbx_strand_id
1 'polypeptide(L)'
;MQRVFLAAIPAVCALLSQSVAHAQRGVGDWTTGGFDAQRSHWVRNDAKISVESMRKPGFALDWKFNLSDISGKQAILTPPVLLDFYIGYRGFRSLGFFGGGANTVVGIDTDLGRLEWKKNVDTRSSVSGNGGCPGGMTSGVTRATTLTYPPVPTGRGAGRGNPARSGVGEPFEGAVTLKTVRPPAPVPPPAPAGTAAASTRRAAPAPNPFAPRAQYVYALSSDGKFHSLYVSNGEEPNPPIPFLPANANAQGLIVFDNQAYVSTANGCGGVDNGVWTLDIQTKTVNHWKAPGKGIAGSVGPAISPDGTVYAAAGNELTALEERTLKPKGTYKIGGQEFTSSPVIFEFKGKDLVAAASNDGRLHLIDSANMTKALATTPASPSSKGFEAGALASWQDTAGTRWVLAPTPGSIAAWKVVEQNGAPALESGWVSRDMVSPLTPIVVNGVIFAASRGNEKQNATLYALDSATGKELWNSGQTITSFVKKGGLSAGGSRVYIAAQDGTQYVFSFPIEH
;
A
#
# COMPACT_ATOMS: atom_id res chain seq x y z
N MET A 1 -74.63 -25.93 -36.02
CA MET A 1 -73.42 -26.49 -35.45
C MET A 1 -72.36 -25.35 -35.48
N GLN A 2 -72.30 -24.61 -34.39
CA GLN A 2 -71.32 -23.49 -34.24
C GLN A 2 -70.19 -23.97 -33.31
N ARG A 3 -68.98 -24.01 -33.82
CA ARG A 3 -67.76 -24.29 -33.01
C ARG A 3 -67.17 -22.97 -32.51
N VAL A 4 -67.20 -22.80 -31.22
CA VAL A 4 -66.52 -21.68 -30.50
C VAL A 4 -65.07 -22.07 -30.31
N PHE A 5 -64.13 -21.24 -30.85
CA PHE A 5 -62.74 -21.34 -30.57
C PHE A 5 -62.41 -20.43 -29.37
N LEU A 6 -62.01 -21.05 -28.24
CA LEU A 6 -61.39 -20.34 -27.13
C LEU A 6 -59.90 -20.08 -27.45
N ALA A 7 -59.53 -18.82 -27.56
CA ALA A 7 -58.15 -18.40 -27.63
C ALA A 7 -57.60 -18.25 -26.22
N ALA A 8 -56.59 -19.07 -25.87
CA ALA A 8 -55.83 -18.95 -24.64
C ALA A 8 -54.70 -17.90 -24.84
N ILE A 9 -54.74 -16.84 -24.04
CA ILE A 9 -53.69 -15.83 -23.95
C ILE A 9 -52.67 -16.32 -22.91
N PRO A 10 -51.38 -16.51 -23.24
CA PRO A 10 -50.38 -16.77 -22.22
C PRO A 10 -49.98 -15.44 -21.54
N ALA A 11 -50.24 -15.35 -20.25
CA ALA A 11 -49.72 -14.29 -19.39
C ALA A 11 -48.19 -14.46 -19.24
N VAL A 12 -47.41 -13.62 -19.88
CA VAL A 12 -45.96 -13.50 -19.66
C VAL A 12 -45.76 -12.70 -18.39
N CYS A 13 -45.50 -13.38 -17.27
CA CYS A 13 -44.97 -12.80 -16.06
C CYS A 13 -43.52 -12.37 -16.34
N ALA A 14 -43.29 -11.09 -16.66
CA ALA A 14 -41.99 -10.49 -16.64
C ALA A 14 -41.53 -10.34 -15.19
N LEU A 15 -40.72 -11.29 -14.72
CA LEU A 15 -39.96 -11.16 -13.49
C LEU A 15 -38.91 -10.09 -13.73
N LEU A 16 -39.18 -8.85 -13.31
CA LEU A 16 -38.19 -7.81 -13.10
C LEU A 16 -37.28 -8.28 -11.96
N SER A 17 -36.20 -8.95 -12.32
CA SER A 17 -35.05 -9.12 -11.42
C SER A 17 -34.44 -7.75 -11.17
N GLN A 18 -34.84 -7.09 -10.09
CA GLN A 18 -34.10 -5.97 -9.55
C GLN A 18 -32.74 -6.52 -9.11
N SER A 19 -31.72 -6.31 -9.93
CA SER A 19 -30.33 -6.44 -9.51
C SER A 19 -30.10 -5.39 -8.43
N VAL A 20 -30.12 -5.82 -7.17
CA VAL A 20 -29.61 -5.03 -6.06
C VAL A 20 -28.14 -4.80 -6.38
N ALA A 21 -27.79 -3.63 -6.88
CA ALA A 21 -26.42 -3.19 -7.01
C ALA A 21 -25.86 -3.10 -5.59
N HIS A 22 -25.24 -4.17 -5.13
CA HIS A 22 -24.37 -4.10 -3.98
C HIS A 22 -23.21 -3.20 -4.41
N ALA A 23 -23.20 -1.97 -3.92
CA ALA A 23 -22.06 -1.10 -4.01
C ALA A 23 -20.90 -1.81 -3.31
N GLN A 24 -20.08 -2.51 -4.08
CA GLN A 24 -18.89 -3.18 -3.61
C GLN A 24 -17.87 -2.07 -3.33
N ARG A 25 -17.91 -1.52 -2.11
CA ARG A 25 -16.91 -0.59 -1.62
C ARG A 25 -15.60 -1.36 -1.49
N GLY A 26 -14.58 -0.87 -2.20
CA GLY A 26 -13.17 -1.12 -1.98
C GLY A 26 -12.68 -2.56 -2.08
N VAL A 27 -12.00 -2.89 -3.13
CA VAL A 27 -11.18 -4.10 -3.21
C VAL A 27 -9.74 -3.70 -2.94
N GLY A 28 -9.36 -3.76 -1.66
CA GLY A 28 -7.98 -3.65 -1.20
C GLY A 28 -7.62 -2.32 -0.54
N ASP A 29 -7.38 -2.41 0.76
CA ASP A 29 -6.81 -1.33 1.55
C ASP A 29 -5.40 -0.99 1.08
N TRP A 30 -5.05 0.28 1.01
CA TRP A 30 -3.66 0.72 0.83
C TRP A 30 -2.92 0.59 2.16
N THR A 31 -2.30 -0.55 2.42
CA THR A 31 -1.81 -0.89 3.77
C THR A 31 -0.43 -0.36 4.11
N THR A 32 0.41 -0.11 3.11
CA THR A 32 1.81 0.32 3.30
C THR A 32 2.28 1.18 2.12
N GLY A 33 3.46 1.77 2.20
CA GLY A 33 4.07 2.44 1.04
C GLY A 33 4.16 1.50 -0.16
N GLY A 34 3.65 1.93 -1.31
CA GLY A 34 3.60 1.09 -2.52
C GLY A 34 2.44 0.10 -2.57
N PHE A 35 1.39 0.31 -1.77
CA PHE A 35 0.13 -0.46 -1.73
C PHE A 35 0.21 -1.75 -0.90
N ASP A 36 1.03 -2.71 -1.28
CA ASP A 36 1.13 -4.07 -0.74
C ASP A 36 2.58 -4.45 -0.35
N ALA A 37 2.77 -5.66 0.14
CA ALA A 37 4.09 -6.18 0.52
C ALA A 37 5.05 -6.28 -0.67
N GLN A 38 4.54 -6.49 -1.86
CA GLN A 38 5.30 -6.61 -3.10
C GLN A 38 5.66 -5.25 -3.71
N ARG A 39 5.16 -4.13 -3.14
CA ARG A 39 5.35 -2.76 -3.63
C ARG A 39 4.79 -2.56 -5.04
N SER A 40 3.66 -3.21 -5.33
CA SER A 40 3.10 -3.23 -6.68
C SER A 40 2.58 -1.88 -7.17
N HIS A 41 2.21 -0.94 -6.28
CA HIS A 41 1.56 0.33 -6.60
C HIS A 41 0.27 0.13 -7.45
N TRP A 42 -0.42 -0.99 -7.25
CA TRP A 42 -1.54 -1.38 -8.08
C TRP A 42 -2.81 -1.68 -7.28
N VAL A 43 -3.77 -0.77 -7.37
CA VAL A 43 -5.18 -0.98 -6.95
C VAL A 43 -5.91 -1.67 -8.10
N ARG A 44 -6.26 -2.93 -7.90
CA ARG A 44 -6.75 -3.80 -8.97
C ARG A 44 -8.14 -3.47 -9.47
N ASN A 45 -9.01 -3.06 -8.57
CA ASN A 45 -10.39 -2.70 -8.86
C ASN A 45 -10.75 -1.36 -8.21
N ASP A 46 -11.59 -0.60 -8.85
CA ASP A 46 -12.18 0.62 -8.31
C ASP A 46 -13.60 0.77 -8.84
N ALA A 47 -14.51 1.29 -8.00
CA ALA A 47 -15.92 1.38 -8.34
C ALA A 47 -16.23 2.51 -9.32
N LYS A 48 -15.44 3.61 -9.30
CA LYS A 48 -15.68 4.82 -10.09
C LYS A 48 -14.56 5.14 -11.07
N ILE A 49 -13.30 4.85 -10.70
CA ILE A 49 -12.13 5.14 -11.53
C ILE A 49 -11.96 4.03 -12.56
N SER A 50 -12.02 4.39 -13.83
CA SER A 50 -11.72 3.54 -14.98
C SER A 50 -11.29 4.41 -16.15
N VAL A 51 -10.67 3.83 -17.19
CA VAL A 51 -10.31 4.56 -18.40
C VAL A 51 -11.55 5.20 -19.05
N GLU A 52 -12.69 4.52 -19.00
CA GLU A 52 -13.94 5.05 -19.55
C GLU A 52 -14.47 6.25 -18.76
N SER A 53 -14.50 6.16 -17.41
CA SER A 53 -14.98 7.25 -16.58
C SER A 53 -14.06 8.47 -16.64
N MET A 54 -12.72 8.25 -16.71
CA MET A 54 -11.74 9.35 -16.81
C MET A 54 -11.79 10.12 -18.13
N ARG A 55 -12.42 9.58 -19.17
CA ARG A 55 -12.71 10.30 -20.43
C ARG A 55 -13.92 11.23 -20.34
N LYS A 56 -14.70 11.09 -19.27
CA LYS A 56 -15.88 11.93 -19.00
C LYS A 56 -15.49 13.04 -18.01
N PRO A 57 -16.14 14.20 -18.03
CA PRO A 57 -15.92 15.22 -17.02
C PRO A 57 -16.38 14.74 -15.63
N GLY A 58 -15.82 15.34 -14.58
CA GLY A 58 -16.26 15.09 -13.20
C GLY A 58 -15.16 14.68 -12.24
N PHE A 59 -14.02 14.13 -12.72
CA PHE A 59 -12.88 13.87 -11.83
C PHE A 59 -12.19 15.20 -11.50
N ALA A 60 -12.19 15.58 -10.21
CA ALA A 60 -11.70 16.87 -9.75
C ALA A 60 -11.21 16.80 -8.29
N LEU A 61 -10.76 17.93 -7.74
CA LEU A 61 -10.47 18.06 -6.31
C LEU A 61 -11.75 17.78 -5.51
N ASP A 62 -11.69 16.76 -4.67
CA ASP A 62 -12.77 16.39 -3.74
C ASP A 62 -12.65 17.24 -2.47
N TRP A 63 -11.50 17.13 -1.81
CA TRP A 63 -11.18 17.94 -0.65
C TRP A 63 -9.66 18.12 -0.50
N LYS A 64 -9.27 19.05 0.36
CA LYS A 64 -7.88 19.23 0.78
C LYS A 64 -7.82 19.42 2.30
N PHE A 65 -6.75 18.94 2.89
CA PHE A 65 -6.53 19.06 4.33
C PHE A 65 -5.11 19.59 4.57
N ASN A 66 -4.96 20.71 5.25
CA ASN A 66 -3.67 21.29 5.60
C ASN A 66 -3.29 20.91 7.03
N LEU A 67 -2.10 20.38 7.19
CA LEU A 67 -1.55 19.94 8.48
C LEU A 67 -0.56 20.92 9.09
N SER A 68 -0.24 22.03 8.44
CA SER A 68 0.70 23.01 8.96
C SER A 68 0.29 23.56 10.33
N ASP A 69 -1.02 23.72 10.54
CA ASP A 69 -1.60 24.16 11.81
C ASP A 69 -1.51 23.10 12.92
N ILE A 70 -1.23 21.86 12.52
CA ILE A 70 -1.25 20.70 13.42
C ILE A 70 0.16 20.22 13.75
N SER A 71 1.10 20.29 12.81
CA SER A 71 2.44 19.68 12.92
C SER A 71 3.58 20.68 13.09
N GLY A 72 3.30 21.98 13.06
CA GLY A 72 4.33 23.04 13.11
C GLY A 72 5.11 23.17 11.79
N LYS A 73 6.22 23.94 11.80
CA LYS A 73 6.98 24.37 10.62
C LYS A 73 7.64 23.24 9.76
N GLN A 74 7.57 21.96 10.18
CA GLN A 74 8.13 20.83 9.44
C GLN A 74 7.01 19.90 8.94
N ALA A 75 6.17 20.42 8.09
CA ALA A 75 5.04 19.71 7.50
C ALA A 75 5.44 18.79 6.33
N ILE A 76 6.39 17.89 6.56
CA ILE A 76 6.64 16.81 5.60
C ILE A 76 5.61 15.72 5.89
N LEU A 77 4.66 15.55 4.99
CA LEU A 77 3.64 14.51 5.06
C LEU A 77 4.11 13.25 4.35
N THR A 78 3.80 12.11 4.95
CA THR A 78 3.90 10.81 4.28
C THR A 78 2.63 10.56 3.45
N PRO A 79 2.69 9.76 2.37
CA PRO A 79 1.50 9.29 1.70
C PRO A 79 0.59 8.55 2.69
N PRO A 80 -0.73 8.71 2.62
CA PRO A 80 -1.63 8.01 3.52
C PRO A 80 -1.65 6.51 3.23
N VAL A 81 -1.82 5.73 4.31
CA VAL A 81 -2.37 4.37 4.23
C VAL A 81 -3.86 4.43 4.47
N LEU A 82 -4.62 3.56 3.84
CA LEU A 82 -6.07 3.66 3.76
C LEU A 82 -6.74 2.42 4.35
N LEU A 83 -7.91 2.62 4.89
CA LEU A 83 -8.84 1.62 5.38
C LEU A 83 -10.22 1.95 4.80
N ASP A 84 -10.55 1.31 3.69
CA ASP A 84 -11.76 1.65 2.91
C ASP A 84 -13.07 1.28 3.60
N PHE A 85 -13.01 0.37 4.57
CA PHE A 85 -14.20 -0.09 5.25
C PHE A 85 -13.94 -0.30 6.74
N TYR A 86 -14.36 0.66 7.53
CA TYR A 86 -14.29 0.60 8.99
C TYR A 86 -15.69 0.70 9.59
N ILE A 87 -16.03 -0.25 10.47
CA ILE A 87 -17.27 -0.25 11.22
C ILE A 87 -16.95 0.16 12.66
N GLY A 88 -17.40 1.32 13.07
CA GLY A 88 -17.27 1.82 14.42
C GLY A 88 -18.62 2.20 15.02
N TYR A 89 -18.60 2.72 16.24
CA TYR A 89 -19.83 3.20 16.91
C TYR A 89 -20.53 4.35 16.16
N ARG A 90 -19.81 5.03 15.25
CA ARG A 90 -20.35 6.08 14.36
C ARG A 90 -20.81 5.55 13.00
N GLY A 91 -20.91 4.22 12.82
CA GLY A 91 -21.30 3.60 11.58
C GLY A 91 -20.14 3.25 10.64
N PHE A 92 -20.44 3.14 9.35
CA PHE A 92 -19.47 2.82 8.30
C PHE A 92 -18.68 4.06 7.88
N ARG A 93 -17.36 3.94 7.76
CA ARG A 93 -16.46 5.01 7.35
C ARG A 93 -15.27 4.48 6.60
N SER A 94 -14.66 5.32 5.80
CA SER A 94 -13.33 5.11 5.25
C SER A 94 -12.33 5.99 5.99
N LEU A 95 -11.19 5.44 6.37
CA LEU A 95 -10.18 6.13 7.16
C LEU A 95 -8.84 6.20 6.40
N GLY A 96 -8.17 7.33 6.51
CA GLY A 96 -6.80 7.53 6.02
C GLY A 96 -5.88 7.89 7.17
N PHE A 97 -4.64 7.35 7.17
CA PHE A 97 -3.65 7.61 8.20
C PHE A 97 -2.34 8.06 7.56
N PHE A 98 -1.73 9.10 8.11
CA PHE A 98 -0.43 9.57 7.65
C PHE A 98 0.39 10.16 8.79
N GLY A 99 1.70 10.17 8.60
CA GLY A 99 2.65 10.76 9.52
C GLY A 99 3.12 12.13 9.06
N GLY A 100 3.52 12.95 10.00
CA GLY A 100 4.16 14.23 9.73
C GLY A 100 5.56 14.33 10.35
N GLY A 101 6.41 15.21 9.81
CA GLY A 101 7.80 15.40 10.24
C GLY A 101 7.97 15.75 11.73
N ALA A 102 6.93 16.24 12.39
CA ALA A 102 6.91 16.55 13.82
C ALA A 102 6.51 15.35 14.72
N ASN A 103 6.73 14.10 14.27
CA ASN A 103 6.31 12.89 15.00
C ASN A 103 4.79 12.85 15.30
N THR A 104 4.01 13.40 14.41
CA THR A 104 2.55 13.43 14.54
C THR A 104 1.93 12.41 13.59
N VAL A 105 1.08 11.55 14.12
CA VAL A 105 0.22 10.64 13.34
C VAL A 105 -1.20 11.19 13.35
N VAL A 106 -1.84 11.15 12.20
CA VAL A 106 -3.17 11.72 11.97
C VAL A 106 -4.08 10.66 11.36
N GLY A 107 -5.28 10.53 11.88
CA GLY A 107 -6.39 9.78 11.30
C GLY A 107 -7.44 10.72 10.74
N ILE A 108 -7.84 10.51 9.49
CA ILE A 108 -8.85 11.29 8.77
C ILE A 108 -9.99 10.39 8.34
N ASP A 109 -11.23 10.88 8.47
CA ASP A 109 -12.37 10.37 7.71
C ASP A 109 -12.19 10.79 6.25
N THR A 110 -11.95 9.84 5.36
CA THR A 110 -11.66 10.13 3.96
C THR A 110 -12.90 10.43 3.14
N ASP A 111 -14.08 10.06 3.61
CA ASP A 111 -15.36 10.39 2.96
C ASP A 111 -15.70 11.87 3.15
N LEU A 112 -15.31 12.44 4.28
CA LEU A 112 -15.62 13.83 4.65
C LEU A 112 -14.41 14.78 4.60
N GLY A 113 -13.20 14.27 4.39
CA GLY A 113 -11.97 15.08 4.48
C GLY A 113 -11.74 15.69 5.87
N ARG A 114 -12.20 15.01 6.93
CA ARG A 114 -12.24 15.55 8.28
C ARG A 114 -11.31 14.82 9.24
N LEU A 115 -10.64 15.59 10.11
CA LEU A 115 -9.82 15.05 11.19
C LEU A 115 -10.67 14.20 12.15
N GLU A 116 -10.27 12.93 12.35
CA GLU A 116 -10.85 12.06 13.35
C GLU A 116 -10.05 12.08 14.65
N TRP A 117 -8.74 11.96 14.54
CA TRP A 117 -7.84 12.05 15.67
C TRP A 117 -6.42 12.46 15.23
N LYS A 118 -5.66 12.91 16.21
CA LYS A 118 -4.26 13.28 16.08
C LYS A 118 -3.49 12.79 17.30
N LYS A 119 -2.31 12.21 17.08
CA LYS A 119 -1.41 11.73 18.13
C LYS A 119 0.01 12.23 17.88
N ASN A 120 0.60 12.89 18.84
CA ASN A 120 2.04 13.11 18.87
C ASN A 120 2.69 11.90 19.53
N VAL A 121 3.56 11.18 18.82
CA VAL A 121 4.20 9.94 19.27
C VAL A 121 5.59 10.17 19.88
N ASP A 122 6.16 11.38 19.72
CA ASP A 122 7.42 11.78 20.40
C ASP A 122 7.36 13.29 20.69
N THR A 123 7.49 13.64 21.96
CA THR A 123 7.46 15.04 22.41
C THR A 123 8.80 15.75 22.31
N ARG A 124 9.89 15.01 22.01
CA ARG A 124 11.20 15.64 21.80
C ARG A 124 11.17 16.47 20.52
N SER A 125 11.75 17.67 20.60
CA SER A 125 11.92 18.50 19.41
C SER A 125 12.67 17.70 18.34
N SER A 126 12.08 17.56 17.17
CA SER A 126 12.74 16.96 16.01
C SER A 126 14.05 17.71 15.76
N VAL A 127 15.17 16.99 15.80
CA VAL A 127 16.45 17.58 15.43
C VAL A 127 16.35 18.00 13.97
N SER A 128 16.56 19.28 13.71
CA SER A 128 16.64 19.79 12.34
C SER A 128 17.78 19.05 11.63
N GLY A 129 17.42 18.25 10.60
CA GLY A 129 18.41 17.41 9.93
C GLY A 129 19.32 18.21 9.01
N ASN A 130 20.57 17.77 8.89
CA ASN A 130 21.55 18.30 7.95
C ASN A 130 21.68 17.39 6.74
N GLY A 131 21.67 17.95 5.53
CA GLY A 131 21.97 17.21 4.29
C GLY A 131 21.05 16.00 4.05
N GLY A 132 21.62 14.79 4.02
CA GLY A 132 20.88 13.54 3.78
C GLY A 132 20.08 13.00 4.99
N CYS A 133 20.09 13.70 6.13
CA CYS A 133 19.43 13.28 7.37
C CYS A 133 18.28 14.25 7.70
N PRO A 134 17.06 13.99 7.23
CA PRO A 134 15.95 14.95 7.31
C PRO A 134 15.42 15.21 8.73
N GLY A 135 15.67 14.33 9.68
CA GLY A 135 15.11 14.40 11.04
C GLY A 135 13.59 14.13 11.08
N GLY A 136 13.05 14.03 12.29
CA GLY A 136 11.63 13.76 12.50
C GLY A 136 11.19 12.34 12.06
N MET A 137 9.90 12.13 11.87
CA MET A 137 9.35 10.90 11.32
C MET A 137 9.65 10.83 9.83
N THR A 138 10.54 9.93 9.41
CA THR A 138 11.00 9.80 8.02
C THR A 138 10.32 8.66 7.29
N SER A 139 9.81 7.66 8.02
CA SER A 139 9.02 6.57 7.45
C SER A 139 7.53 6.91 7.42
N GLY A 140 6.85 6.46 6.39
CA GLY A 140 5.38 6.45 6.38
C GLY A 140 4.83 5.55 7.49
N VAL A 141 3.58 5.80 7.87
CA VAL A 141 2.81 4.88 8.70
C VAL A 141 2.41 3.65 7.88
N THR A 142 2.08 2.56 8.56
CA THR A 142 1.64 1.32 7.91
C THR A 142 0.50 0.66 8.69
N ARG A 143 -0.29 -0.15 8.02
CA ARG A 143 -1.21 -1.11 8.62
C ARG A 143 -0.67 -2.53 8.39
N ALA A 144 -1.16 -3.51 9.13
CA ALA A 144 -0.81 -4.89 8.84
C ALA A 144 -1.21 -5.26 7.41
N THR A 145 -0.31 -5.88 6.68
CA THR A 145 -0.53 -6.34 5.30
C THR A 145 -0.45 -7.87 5.21
N THR A 146 -0.76 -8.41 4.04
CA THR A 146 -0.61 -9.83 3.72
C THR A 146 0.47 -10.03 2.67
N LEU A 147 1.07 -11.21 2.63
CA LEU A 147 2.09 -11.54 1.63
C LEU A 147 1.51 -12.12 0.34
N THR A 148 0.26 -12.56 0.36
CA THR A 148 -0.39 -13.15 -0.82
C THR A 148 -0.64 -12.11 -1.91
N TYR A 149 -0.42 -12.48 -3.16
CA TYR A 149 -0.86 -11.64 -4.28
C TYR A 149 -2.38 -11.47 -4.23
N PRO A 150 -2.90 -10.25 -4.25
CA PRO A 150 -4.33 -10.06 -4.44
C PRO A 150 -4.78 -10.64 -5.79
N PRO A 151 -5.99 -11.18 -5.89
CA PRO A 151 -6.48 -11.78 -7.13
C PRO A 151 -6.49 -10.76 -8.28
N VAL A 152 -6.10 -11.22 -9.47
CA VAL A 152 -6.18 -10.40 -10.69
C VAL A 152 -7.64 -10.40 -11.18
N PRO A 153 -8.20 -9.24 -11.55
CA PRO A 153 -9.53 -9.18 -12.14
C PRO A 153 -9.57 -9.98 -13.45
N THR A 154 -10.35 -11.05 -13.50
CA THR A 154 -10.62 -11.77 -14.74
C THR A 154 -11.74 -11.05 -15.48
N GLY A 155 -11.50 -10.65 -16.76
CA GLY A 155 -12.47 -9.90 -17.57
C GLY A 155 -13.84 -10.56 -17.65
N ARG A 156 -14.89 -9.76 -17.85
CA ARG A 156 -16.32 -10.08 -18.00
C ARG A 156 -16.78 -11.36 -17.28
N GLY A 157 -16.91 -11.31 -15.98
CA GLY A 157 -17.40 -12.44 -15.18
C GLY A 157 -16.98 -12.37 -13.71
N ALA A 158 -16.17 -11.43 -13.31
CA ALA A 158 -15.68 -11.26 -11.94
C ALA A 158 -16.75 -10.80 -10.92
N GLY A 159 -18.00 -11.09 -11.20
CA GLY A 159 -19.11 -10.81 -10.32
C GLY A 159 -19.44 -11.94 -9.34
N ARG A 160 -18.50 -12.72 -8.84
CA ARG A 160 -18.68 -13.65 -7.69
C ARG A 160 -17.38 -14.38 -7.34
N GLY A 161 -16.28 -13.65 -7.20
CA GLY A 161 -15.13 -14.17 -6.48
C GLY A 161 -15.27 -13.79 -5.01
N ASN A 162 -15.34 -14.77 -4.10
CA ASN A 162 -15.10 -14.52 -2.68
C ASN A 162 -13.81 -13.71 -2.55
N PRO A 163 -13.80 -12.57 -1.84
CA PRO A 163 -12.55 -11.88 -1.55
C PRO A 163 -11.67 -12.88 -0.80
N ALA A 164 -10.47 -13.14 -1.32
CA ALA A 164 -9.48 -13.90 -0.59
C ALA A 164 -9.37 -13.29 0.80
N ARG A 165 -9.55 -14.11 1.82
CA ARG A 165 -9.50 -13.72 3.23
C ARG A 165 -8.14 -13.06 3.49
N SER A 166 -8.08 -11.73 3.40
CA SER A 166 -7.01 -11.01 4.05
C SER A 166 -7.23 -11.25 5.54
N GLY A 167 -6.21 -11.65 6.29
CA GLY A 167 -6.31 -12.04 7.70
C GLY A 167 -6.76 -10.94 8.68
N VAL A 168 -7.62 -10.06 8.22
CA VAL A 168 -8.21 -8.95 8.97
C VAL A 168 -9.72 -9.06 8.79
N GLY A 169 -10.37 -9.74 9.75
CA GLY A 169 -11.81 -9.76 9.94
C GLY A 169 -12.62 -10.35 8.78
N GLU A 170 -13.21 -11.51 8.99
CA GLU A 170 -14.20 -12.07 8.05
C GLU A 170 -15.35 -11.08 7.84
N PRO A 171 -15.82 -10.89 6.57
CA PRO A 171 -17.08 -10.21 6.34
C PRO A 171 -18.19 -11.03 7.04
N PHE A 172 -19.05 -10.34 7.74
CA PHE A 172 -20.22 -10.89 8.39
C PHE A 172 -21.15 -11.50 7.33
N GLU A 173 -21.17 -12.81 7.16
CA GLU A 173 -22.27 -13.50 6.49
C GLU A 173 -23.46 -13.58 7.46
N GLY A 174 -24.23 -12.52 7.50
CA GLY A 174 -25.51 -12.46 8.19
C GLY A 174 -26.64 -13.03 7.37
N ALA A 175 -26.59 -14.30 7.02
CA ALA A 175 -27.80 -15.06 6.73
C ALA A 175 -28.30 -15.63 8.06
N VAL A 176 -29.24 -14.97 8.68
CA VAL A 176 -29.99 -15.52 9.81
C VAL A 176 -30.88 -16.65 9.28
N THR A 177 -30.34 -17.83 9.21
CA THR A 177 -31.15 -19.05 9.17
C THR A 177 -31.58 -19.30 10.61
N LEU A 178 -32.84 -19.05 10.90
CA LEU A 178 -33.48 -19.49 12.14
C LEU A 178 -33.33 -21.01 12.25
N LYS A 179 -32.28 -21.47 12.92
CA LYS A 179 -32.15 -22.85 13.35
C LYS A 179 -32.99 -23.02 14.59
N THR A 180 -33.97 -23.91 14.47
CA THR A 180 -34.79 -24.45 15.54
C THR A 180 -34.04 -24.58 16.86
N VAL A 181 -34.62 -23.98 17.89
CA VAL A 181 -34.19 -24.08 19.28
C VAL A 181 -34.07 -25.54 19.69
N ARG A 182 -32.89 -26.01 19.97
CA ARG A 182 -32.64 -27.32 20.57
C ARG A 182 -33.04 -27.24 22.05
N PRO A 183 -33.82 -28.18 22.58
CA PRO A 183 -34.15 -28.20 24.00
C PRO A 183 -32.91 -28.28 24.87
N PRO A 184 -32.89 -27.65 26.06
CA PRO A 184 -31.74 -27.70 26.94
C PRO A 184 -31.43 -29.14 27.37
N ALA A 185 -30.14 -29.48 27.40
CA ALA A 185 -29.64 -30.76 27.90
C ALA A 185 -29.99 -30.93 29.40
N PRO A 186 -30.32 -32.15 29.86
CA PRO A 186 -30.64 -32.39 31.25
C PRO A 186 -29.45 -32.06 32.17
N VAL A 187 -29.73 -31.38 33.28
CA VAL A 187 -28.77 -31.00 34.31
C VAL A 187 -28.23 -32.25 34.99
N PRO A 188 -26.92 -32.46 35.10
CA PRO A 188 -26.38 -33.58 35.86
C PRO A 188 -26.62 -33.40 37.38
N PRO A 189 -26.78 -34.47 38.17
CA PRO A 189 -27.05 -34.42 39.58
C PRO A 189 -25.82 -33.82 40.36
N PRO A 190 -26.06 -33.20 41.52
CA PRO A 190 -25.00 -32.59 42.29
C PRO A 190 -24.02 -33.65 42.89
N ALA A 191 -22.72 -33.38 42.75
CA ALA A 191 -21.68 -34.21 43.38
C ALA A 191 -21.61 -33.96 44.88
N PRO A 192 -21.23 -35.00 45.70
CA PRO A 192 -21.17 -34.88 47.14
C PRO A 192 -20.07 -33.93 47.62
N ALA A 193 -20.36 -33.21 48.71
CA ALA A 193 -19.45 -32.29 49.36
C ALA A 193 -18.29 -33.03 50.04
N GLY A 194 -17.05 -32.66 49.68
CA GLY A 194 -15.82 -33.14 50.29
C GLY A 194 -14.70 -32.13 50.07
N THR A 195 -14.44 -31.39 51.11
CA THR A 195 -13.23 -30.66 51.56
C THR A 195 -12.02 -30.61 50.64
N ALA A 196 -11.64 -29.40 50.17
CA ALA A 196 -10.30 -28.81 50.31
C ALA A 196 -10.29 -27.45 49.56
N ALA A 197 -9.87 -26.40 50.29
CA ALA A 197 -9.66 -25.07 49.73
C ALA A 197 -8.47 -25.07 48.77
N ALA A 198 -8.76 -25.14 47.47
CA ALA A 198 -7.81 -24.80 46.42
C ALA A 198 -8.26 -23.46 45.81
N SER A 199 -7.38 -22.47 45.86
CA SER A 199 -7.57 -21.17 45.24
C SER A 199 -7.85 -21.34 43.75
N THR A 200 -9.12 -21.28 43.37
CA THR A 200 -9.52 -21.29 41.96
C THR A 200 -9.08 -19.99 41.33
N ARG A 201 -7.94 -19.99 40.63
CA ARG A 201 -7.70 -19.04 39.55
C ARG A 201 -8.86 -19.21 38.59
N ARG A 202 -9.77 -18.21 38.59
CA ARG A 202 -10.85 -18.14 37.64
C ARG A 202 -10.20 -18.19 36.27
N ALA A 203 -10.43 -19.25 35.50
CA ALA A 203 -9.97 -19.34 34.11
C ALA A 203 -10.49 -18.08 33.37
N ALA A 204 -9.60 -17.39 32.69
CA ALA A 204 -10.00 -16.27 31.86
C ALA A 204 -11.08 -16.77 30.89
N PRO A 205 -12.16 -16.00 30.68
CA PRO A 205 -13.20 -16.38 29.72
C PRO A 205 -12.54 -16.63 28.37
N ALA A 206 -12.95 -17.68 27.69
CA ALA A 206 -12.49 -17.97 26.34
C ALA A 206 -12.69 -16.73 25.44
N PRO A 207 -11.72 -16.36 24.59
CA PRO A 207 -11.85 -15.21 23.72
C PRO A 207 -13.13 -15.33 22.90
N ASN A 208 -13.96 -14.30 22.92
CA ASN A 208 -15.15 -14.23 22.09
C ASN A 208 -14.71 -14.25 20.60
N PRO A 209 -15.02 -15.32 19.81
CA PRO A 209 -14.63 -15.40 18.41
C PRO A 209 -15.27 -14.29 17.54
N PHE A 210 -16.32 -13.63 18.04
CA PHE A 210 -17.00 -12.52 17.38
C PHE A 210 -16.59 -11.15 17.90
N ALA A 211 -15.62 -11.06 18.85
CA ALA A 211 -15.12 -9.78 19.29
C ALA A 211 -14.38 -9.11 18.10
N PRO A 212 -14.68 -7.84 17.77
CA PRO A 212 -13.93 -7.11 16.75
C PRO A 212 -12.45 -7.14 17.13
N ARG A 213 -11.62 -7.71 16.27
CA ARG A 213 -10.17 -7.66 16.49
C ARG A 213 -9.72 -6.21 16.41
N ALA A 214 -8.97 -5.75 17.40
CA ALA A 214 -8.41 -4.42 17.40
C ALA A 214 -7.57 -4.21 16.14
N GLN A 215 -7.86 -3.15 15.38
CA GLN A 215 -7.12 -2.77 14.20
C GLN A 215 -6.15 -1.65 14.55
N TYR A 216 -4.93 -1.77 14.04
CA TYR A 216 -3.85 -0.84 14.33
C TYR A 216 -3.33 -0.14 13.07
N VAL A 217 -2.91 1.10 13.24
CA VAL A 217 -1.93 1.77 12.41
C VAL A 217 -0.62 1.82 13.19
N TYR A 218 0.47 1.54 12.51
CA TYR A 218 1.81 1.48 13.09
C TYR A 218 2.63 2.66 12.60
N ALA A 219 3.45 3.19 13.50
CA ALA A 219 4.32 4.32 13.21
C ALA A 219 5.70 4.10 13.83
N LEU A 220 6.72 4.73 13.25
CA LEU A 220 8.08 4.77 13.78
C LEU A 220 8.45 6.22 14.06
N SER A 221 8.62 6.56 15.34
CA SER A 221 8.98 7.91 15.77
C SER A 221 10.48 8.20 15.61
N SER A 222 10.86 9.46 15.65
CA SER A 222 12.27 9.88 15.51
C SER A 222 13.17 9.43 16.65
N ASP A 223 12.61 9.05 17.81
CA ASP A 223 13.35 8.43 18.91
C ASP A 223 13.62 6.93 18.70
N GLY A 224 13.20 6.39 17.54
CA GLY A 224 13.43 5.01 17.14
C GLY A 224 12.45 4.02 17.74
N LYS A 225 11.33 4.46 18.32
CA LYS A 225 10.31 3.58 18.88
C LYS A 225 9.22 3.24 17.88
N PHE A 226 8.79 1.98 17.94
CA PHE A 226 7.68 1.45 17.17
C PHE A 226 6.38 1.58 17.98
N HIS A 227 5.40 2.22 17.41
CA HIS A 227 4.10 2.53 18.00
C HIS A 227 2.98 1.73 17.36
N SER A 228 2.01 1.30 18.17
CA SER A 228 0.80 0.60 17.74
C SER A 228 -0.41 1.40 18.20
N LEU A 229 -1.06 2.12 17.29
CA LEU A 229 -2.17 3.01 17.59
C LEU A 229 -3.49 2.42 17.09
N TYR A 230 -4.56 2.51 17.88
CA TYR A 230 -5.88 2.12 17.41
C TYR A 230 -6.32 2.99 16.23
N VAL A 231 -6.83 2.37 15.17
CA VAL A 231 -7.36 3.09 13.99
C VAL A 231 -8.54 4.00 14.36
N SER A 232 -9.28 3.67 15.41
CA SER A 232 -10.50 4.37 15.83
C SER A 232 -10.27 5.74 16.48
N ASN A 233 -9.19 5.89 17.26
CA ASN A 233 -9.00 7.06 18.12
C ASN A 233 -7.52 7.45 18.34
N GLY A 234 -6.56 6.71 17.76
CA GLY A 234 -5.14 6.99 17.92
C GLY A 234 -4.57 6.68 19.30
N GLU A 235 -5.32 6.04 20.19
CA GLU A 235 -4.81 5.60 21.48
C GLU A 235 -3.81 4.46 21.31
N GLU A 236 -2.81 4.43 22.18
CA GLU A 236 -1.75 3.43 22.20
C GLU A 236 -1.97 2.47 23.38
N PRO A 237 -2.49 1.24 23.13
CA PRO A 237 -2.85 0.31 24.21
C PRO A 237 -1.65 -0.32 24.91
N ASN A 238 -0.49 -0.36 24.26
CA ASN A 238 0.73 -0.93 24.78
C ASN A 238 1.88 0.09 24.71
N PRO A 239 2.84 0.03 25.63
CA PRO A 239 4.03 0.88 25.55
C PRO A 239 4.77 0.68 24.22
N PRO A 240 5.32 1.77 23.60
CA PRO A 240 6.06 1.67 22.38
C PRO A 240 7.32 0.82 22.54
N ILE A 241 7.71 0.13 21.46
CA ILE A 241 8.82 -0.83 21.48
C ILE A 241 10.08 -0.18 20.90
N PRO A 242 11.23 -0.19 21.58
CA PRO A 242 12.49 0.23 20.99
C PRO A 242 12.81 -0.61 19.75
N PHE A 243 13.06 0.05 18.61
CA PHE A 243 13.31 -0.63 17.34
C PHE A 243 14.60 -0.14 16.68
N LEU A 244 14.76 1.16 16.49
CA LEU A 244 15.96 1.76 15.91
C LEU A 244 16.64 2.70 16.92
N PRO A 245 17.93 2.99 16.74
CA PRO A 245 18.52 4.15 17.38
C PRO A 245 17.82 5.45 16.95
N ALA A 246 17.85 6.47 17.80
CA ALA A 246 17.21 7.76 17.54
C ALA A 246 17.80 8.45 16.31
N ASN A 247 16.95 9.23 15.61
CA ASN A 247 17.29 10.02 14.42
C ASN A 247 17.72 9.20 13.20
N ALA A 248 17.41 7.91 13.14
CA ALA A 248 17.58 7.10 11.95
C ALA A 248 16.78 7.68 10.76
N ASN A 249 17.37 7.68 9.55
CA ASN A 249 16.62 7.95 8.33
C ASN A 249 15.92 6.67 7.88
N ALA A 250 14.76 6.39 8.46
CA ALA A 250 13.98 5.19 8.24
C ALA A 250 13.02 5.35 7.05
N GLN A 251 12.82 4.29 6.27
CA GLN A 251 11.94 4.29 5.09
C GLN A 251 11.23 2.95 4.93
N GLY A 252 10.01 3.00 4.40
CA GLY A 252 9.27 1.82 3.95
C GLY A 252 8.85 0.87 5.06
N LEU A 253 8.41 1.41 6.22
CA LEU A 253 7.84 0.60 7.29
C LEU A 253 6.73 -0.31 6.76
N ILE A 254 6.81 -1.59 7.05
CA ILE A 254 5.82 -2.60 6.70
C ILE A 254 5.64 -3.59 7.86
N VAL A 255 4.40 -4.03 8.09
CA VAL A 255 4.06 -4.99 9.16
C VAL A 255 3.25 -6.13 8.57
N PHE A 256 3.69 -7.36 8.81
CA PHE A 256 2.92 -8.58 8.55
C PHE A 256 3.33 -9.65 9.55
N ASP A 257 2.45 -10.57 9.87
CA ASP A 257 2.68 -11.71 10.77
C ASP A 257 3.48 -11.36 12.04
N ASN A 258 3.09 -10.26 12.72
CA ASN A 258 3.76 -9.72 13.92
C ASN A 258 5.23 -9.32 13.72
N GLN A 259 5.69 -9.19 12.49
CA GLN A 259 7.01 -8.67 12.14
C GLN A 259 6.88 -7.27 11.54
N ALA A 260 7.67 -6.33 12.03
CA ALA A 260 7.85 -5.02 11.41
C ALA A 260 9.20 -4.98 10.70
N TYR A 261 9.22 -4.45 9.48
CA TYR A 261 10.44 -4.23 8.70
C TYR A 261 10.55 -2.76 8.34
N VAL A 262 11.78 -2.27 8.31
CA VAL A 262 12.09 -0.91 7.86
C VAL A 262 13.48 -0.89 7.27
N SER A 263 13.74 0.03 6.36
CA SER A 263 15.09 0.28 5.83
C SER A 263 15.66 1.57 6.39
N THR A 264 17.00 1.65 6.45
CA THR A 264 17.76 2.83 6.88
C THR A 264 18.76 3.25 5.82
N ALA A 265 19.00 4.55 5.71
CA ALA A 265 19.92 5.14 4.73
C ALA A 265 20.68 6.32 5.31
N ASN A 266 21.82 6.67 4.66
CA ASN A 266 22.68 7.82 4.92
C ASN A 266 23.38 7.84 6.30
N GLY A 267 23.37 6.73 7.05
CA GLY A 267 24.02 6.65 8.37
C GLY A 267 23.49 7.63 9.41
N CYS A 268 22.25 8.12 9.23
CA CYS A 268 21.65 9.12 10.11
C CYS A 268 21.47 8.57 11.52
N GLY A 269 21.76 9.38 12.54
CA GLY A 269 21.72 8.92 13.93
C GLY A 269 22.82 7.92 14.32
N GLY A 270 23.85 7.75 13.47
CA GLY A 270 24.91 6.75 13.67
C GLY A 270 24.45 5.31 13.42
N VAL A 271 23.30 5.13 12.75
CA VAL A 271 22.69 3.82 12.47
C VAL A 271 23.30 3.22 11.22
N ASP A 272 23.61 1.93 11.26
CA ASP A 272 23.99 1.17 10.06
C ASP A 272 22.90 1.26 9.00
N ASN A 273 23.32 1.51 7.76
CA ASN A 273 22.44 1.43 6.61
C ASN A 273 22.02 -0.03 6.37
N GLY A 274 20.74 -0.28 6.11
CA GLY A 274 20.30 -1.64 5.84
C GLY A 274 18.83 -1.88 6.04
N VAL A 275 18.48 -3.14 6.22
CA VAL A 275 17.13 -3.58 6.58
C VAL A 275 17.12 -4.02 8.04
N TRP A 276 16.11 -3.60 8.76
CA TRP A 276 15.88 -3.92 10.16
C TRP A 276 14.54 -4.64 10.30
N THR A 277 14.47 -5.62 11.18
CA THR A 277 13.20 -6.28 11.53
C THR A 277 13.02 -6.31 13.04
N LEU A 278 11.78 -6.17 13.49
CA LEU A 278 11.32 -6.24 14.87
C LEU A 278 10.23 -7.31 14.97
N ASP A 279 10.44 -8.31 15.78
CA ASP A 279 9.37 -9.18 16.25
C ASP A 279 8.57 -8.44 17.34
N ILE A 280 7.30 -8.12 17.04
CA ILE A 280 6.46 -7.29 17.92
C ILE A 280 6.12 -8.02 19.22
N GLN A 281 6.06 -9.35 19.22
CA GLN A 281 5.72 -10.15 20.39
C GLN A 281 6.91 -10.35 21.32
N THR A 282 8.04 -10.81 20.76
CA THR A 282 9.27 -11.09 21.53
C THR A 282 10.13 -9.86 21.75
N LYS A 283 9.89 -8.77 21.00
CA LYS A 283 10.67 -7.52 20.97
C LYS A 283 12.11 -7.73 20.50
N THR A 284 12.36 -8.80 19.76
CA THR A 284 13.68 -9.10 19.19
C THR A 284 13.89 -8.30 17.92
N VAL A 285 15.05 -7.64 17.84
CA VAL A 285 15.47 -6.86 16.67
C VAL A 285 16.63 -7.58 15.97
N ASN A 286 16.50 -7.76 14.65
CA ASN A 286 17.59 -8.22 13.78
C ASN A 286 17.85 -7.18 12.69
N HIS A 287 19.05 -7.17 12.12
CA HIS A 287 19.35 -6.28 11.01
C HIS A 287 20.35 -6.92 10.05
N TRP A 288 20.25 -6.50 8.79
CA TRP A 288 21.23 -6.75 7.74
C TRP A 288 21.86 -5.42 7.34
N LYS A 289 23.18 -5.35 7.40
CA LYS A 289 23.96 -4.18 6.99
C LYS A 289 24.11 -4.15 5.49
N ALA A 290 23.58 -3.12 4.86
CA ALA A 290 23.66 -2.92 3.41
C ALA A 290 24.99 -2.29 2.97
N PRO A 291 25.45 -2.57 1.75
CA PRO A 291 26.57 -1.86 1.15
C PRO A 291 26.21 -0.40 0.82
N GLY A 292 27.22 0.43 0.66
CA GLY A 292 27.08 1.81 0.17
C GLY A 292 26.35 2.75 1.11
N LYS A 293 25.55 3.66 0.52
CA LYS A 293 24.80 4.71 1.25
C LYS A 293 23.49 4.25 1.87
N GLY A 294 23.15 2.98 1.72
CA GLY A 294 21.92 2.39 2.26
C GLY A 294 20.96 1.88 1.21
N ILE A 295 19.73 1.64 1.64
CA ILE A 295 18.69 1.07 0.78
C ILE A 295 18.25 2.09 -0.26
N ALA A 296 18.21 1.67 -1.51
CA ALA A 296 17.73 2.45 -2.64
C ALA A 296 16.21 2.58 -2.64
N GLY A 297 15.75 3.69 -3.20
CA GLY A 297 14.34 3.93 -3.42
C GLY A 297 13.61 4.60 -2.27
N SER A 298 12.30 4.69 -2.35
CA SER A 298 11.45 5.50 -1.47
C SER A 298 10.47 4.72 -0.60
N VAL A 299 10.22 3.43 -0.95
CA VAL A 299 9.22 2.60 -0.25
C VAL A 299 9.85 1.42 0.50
N GLY A 300 11.20 1.37 0.58
CA GLY A 300 11.93 0.33 1.32
C GLY A 300 11.94 -1.03 0.63
N PRO A 301 12.11 -2.13 1.40
CA PRO A 301 12.18 -3.47 0.84
C PRO A 301 10.82 -3.95 0.34
N ALA A 302 10.82 -4.85 -0.64
CA ALA A 302 9.66 -5.61 -1.06
C ALA A 302 9.72 -7.03 -0.49
N ILE A 303 8.57 -7.66 -0.28
CA ILE A 303 8.50 -8.98 0.34
C ILE A 303 7.65 -9.90 -0.53
N SER A 304 8.18 -11.04 -0.89
CA SER A 304 7.48 -12.05 -1.71
C SER A 304 6.48 -12.87 -0.89
N PRO A 305 5.58 -13.60 -1.54
CA PRO A 305 4.60 -14.45 -0.85
C PRO A 305 5.21 -15.52 0.06
N ASP A 306 6.44 -15.96 -0.21
CA ASP A 306 7.17 -16.92 0.63
C ASP A 306 7.91 -16.27 1.83
N GLY A 307 7.75 -14.96 2.04
CA GLY A 307 8.39 -14.21 3.12
C GLY A 307 9.81 -13.72 2.82
N THR A 308 10.38 -14.00 1.64
CA THR A 308 11.71 -13.50 1.29
C THR A 308 11.69 -11.98 1.13
N VAL A 309 12.63 -11.30 1.78
CA VAL A 309 12.75 -9.83 1.79
C VAL A 309 13.79 -9.41 0.76
N TYR A 310 13.40 -8.58 -0.21
CA TYR A 310 14.28 -8.07 -1.26
C TYR A 310 14.63 -6.61 -1.02
N ALA A 311 15.92 -6.32 -1.02
CA ALA A 311 16.45 -4.98 -0.79
C ALA A 311 17.51 -4.63 -1.83
N ALA A 312 17.37 -3.46 -2.45
CA ALA A 312 18.37 -2.89 -3.36
C ALA A 312 19.25 -1.89 -2.61
N ALA A 313 20.57 -2.02 -2.70
CA ALA A 313 21.51 -1.14 -2.01
C ALA A 313 22.84 -1.05 -2.79
N GLY A 314 23.33 0.16 -3.06
CA GLY A 314 24.49 0.35 -3.90
C GLY A 314 24.34 -0.41 -5.22
N ASN A 315 25.27 -1.29 -5.54
CA ASN A 315 25.23 -2.11 -6.76
C ASN A 315 24.64 -3.51 -6.54
N GLU A 316 23.97 -3.76 -5.41
CA GLU A 316 23.44 -5.08 -5.04
C GLU A 316 21.93 -5.07 -4.86
N LEU A 317 21.26 -6.10 -5.38
CA LEU A 317 19.90 -6.49 -5.03
C LEU A 317 20.00 -7.82 -4.29
N THR A 318 19.66 -7.80 -3.00
CA THR A 318 19.85 -8.94 -2.10
C THR A 318 18.51 -9.49 -1.64
N ALA A 319 18.36 -10.82 -1.72
CA ALA A 319 17.30 -11.59 -1.10
C ALA A 319 17.73 -11.99 0.31
N LEU A 320 16.89 -11.72 1.31
CA LEU A 320 17.15 -11.95 2.72
C LEU A 320 16.10 -12.93 3.28
N GLU A 321 16.51 -13.75 4.23
CA GLU A 321 15.58 -14.60 4.98
C GLU A 321 14.61 -13.73 5.80
N GLU A 322 13.36 -14.18 5.84
CA GLU A 322 12.39 -13.64 6.80
C GLU A 322 12.95 -13.69 8.23
N ARG A 323 12.63 -12.74 9.09
CA ARG A 323 13.00 -12.64 10.50
C ARG A 323 14.50 -12.55 10.80
N THR A 324 15.35 -13.40 10.22
CA THR A 324 16.80 -13.42 10.51
C THR A 324 17.60 -12.42 9.68
N LEU A 325 17.07 -12.01 8.53
CA LEU A 325 17.71 -11.16 7.51
C LEU A 325 19.07 -11.69 7.01
N LYS A 326 19.30 -13.01 7.08
CA LYS A 326 20.49 -13.62 6.47
C LYS A 326 20.36 -13.60 4.95
N PRO A 327 21.43 -13.23 4.21
CA PRO A 327 21.39 -13.27 2.75
C PRO A 327 21.16 -14.68 2.21
N LYS A 328 20.17 -14.83 1.31
CA LYS A 328 19.87 -16.06 0.54
C LYS A 328 20.50 -16.02 -0.84
N GLY A 329 20.64 -14.84 -1.43
CA GLY A 329 21.20 -14.63 -2.75
C GLY A 329 21.37 -13.16 -3.06
N THR A 330 22.27 -12.83 -3.99
CA THR A 330 22.55 -11.44 -4.35
C THR A 330 22.81 -11.35 -5.85
N TYR A 331 22.10 -10.44 -6.51
CA TYR A 331 22.38 -9.99 -7.87
C TYR A 331 23.20 -8.70 -7.82
N LYS A 332 24.31 -8.64 -8.58
CA LYS A 332 25.22 -7.52 -8.63
C LYS A 332 25.28 -6.89 -10.02
N ILE A 333 25.26 -5.55 -10.08
CA ILE A 333 25.47 -4.78 -11.31
C ILE A 333 26.85 -4.13 -11.29
N GLY A 334 27.51 -4.12 -12.45
CA GLY A 334 28.86 -3.56 -12.59
C GLY A 334 28.83 -2.04 -12.77
N GLY A 335 29.56 -1.29 -11.91
CA GLY A 335 29.83 0.14 -12.11
C GLY A 335 28.63 1.07 -11.99
N GLN A 336 27.47 0.57 -11.60
CA GLN A 336 26.22 1.33 -11.42
C GLN A 336 25.66 1.07 -10.03
N GLU A 337 24.68 1.88 -9.61
CA GLU A 337 23.95 1.72 -8.35
C GLU A 337 22.45 1.64 -8.62
N PHE A 338 21.73 0.88 -7.79
CA PHE A 338 20.27 0.87 -7.81
C PHE A 338 19.71 2.19 -7.28
N THR A 339 18.63 2.67 -7.88
CA THR A 339 17.95 3.94 -7.53
C THR A 339 16.48 3.77 -7.20
N SER A 340 15.95 2.54 -7.31
CA SER A 340 14.57 2.26 -6.94
C SER A 340 14.47 1.19 -5.86
N SER A 341 13.41 1.27 -5.05
CA SER A 341 12.91 0.10 -4.31
C SER A 341 12.55 -1.00 -5.31
N PRO A 342 12.78 -2.28 -4.96
CA PRO A 342 12.35 -3.40 -5.81
C PRO A 342 10.83 -3.52 -5.83
N VAL A 343 10.29 -4.05 -6.92
CA VAL A 343 8.90 -4.50 -7.04
C VAL A 343 8.89 -6.00 -7.36
N ILE A 344 7.96 -6.72 -6.75
CA ILE A 344 7.80 -8.17 -6.96
C ILE A 344 6.45 -8.43 -7.62
N PHE A 345 6.43 -9.37 -8.56
CA PHE A 345 5.19 -9.78 -9.24
C PHE A 345 5.32 -11.20 -9.80
N GLU A 346 4.18 -11.85 -9.90
CA GLU A 346 4.09 -13.16 -10.54
C GLU A 346 4.02 -13.01 -12.07
N PHE A 347 4.76 -13.85 -12.79
CA PHE A 347 4.68 -14.01 -14.23
C PHE A 347 4.80 -15.49 -14.61
N LYS A 348 3.72 -16.06 -15.15
CA LYS A 348 3.65 -17.48 -15.58
C LYS A 348 4.14 -18.48 -14.51
N GLY A 349 3.68 -18.29 -13.27
CA GLY A 349 4.00 -19.16 -12.14
C GLY A 349 5.39 -18.94 -11.53
N LYS A 350 6.11 -17.87 -11.91
CA LYS A 350 7.38 -17.46 -11.32
C LYS A 350 7.26 -16.11 -10.66
N ASP A 351 7.87 -15.96 -9.51
CA ASP A 351 8.05 -14.66 -8.87
C ASP A 351 9.25 -13.95 -9.48
N LEU A 352 9.02 -12.78 -10.04
CA LEU A 352 10.05 -11.93 -10.62
C LEU A 352 10.24 -10.67 -9.79
N VAL A 353 11.48 -10.20 -9.72
CA VAL A 353 11.86 -8.96 -9.04
C VAL A 353 12.37 -7.98 -10.09
N ALA A 354 11.86 -6.74 -10.06
CA ALA A 354 12.37 -5.68 -10.92
C ALA A 354 12.91 -4.52 -10.08
N ALA A 355 14.03 -3.92 -10.51
CA ALA A 355 14.63 -2.73 -9.91
C ALA A 355 15.31 -1.87 -10.99
N ALA A 356 15.38 -0.55 -10.78
CA ALA A 356 16.02 0.40 -11.67
C ALA A 356 17.40 0.82 -11.15
N SER A 357 18.36 1.03 -12.06
CA SER A 357 19.69 1.56 -11.77
C SER A 357 19.87 2.99 -12.26
N ASN A 358 20.93 3.65 -11.79
CA ASN A 358 21.23 5.07 -12.04
C ASN A 358 21.59 5.42 -13.50
N ASP A 359 21.77 4.42 -14.35
CA ASP A 359 21.90 4.57 -15.82
C ASP A 359 20.54 4.41 -16.55
N GLY A 360 19.45 4.31 -15.81
CA GLY A 360 18.08 4.20 -16.33
C GLY A 360 17.67 2.82 -16.81
N ARG A 361 18.49 1.80 -16.55
CA ARG A 361 18.12 0.41 -16.87
C ARG A 361 17.12 -0.13 -15.86
N LEU A 362 16.19 -0.92 -16.35
CA LEU A 362 15.43 -1.87 -15.55
C LEU A 362 16.12 -3.23 -15.60
N HIS A 363 16.25 -3.84 -14.44
CA HIS A 363 16.75 -5.20 -14.28
C HIS A 363 15.60 -6.10 -13.87
N LEU A 364 15.40 -7.21 -14.59
CA LEU A 364 14.40 -8.24 -14.30
C LEU A 364 15.11 -9.50 -13.84
N ILE A 365 14.82 -9.97 -12.64
CA ILE A 365 15.52 -11.06 -11.98
C ILE A 365 14.52 -12.14 -11.58
N ASP A 366 14.88 -13.41 -11.72
CA ASP A 366 14.14 -14.55 -11.16
C ASP A 366 14.40 -14.60 -9.65
N SER A 367 13.35 -14.58 -8.84
CA SER A 367 13.47 -14.68 -7.38
C SER A 367 14.14 -15.97 -6.91
N ALA A 368 13.98 -17.05 -7.68
CA ALA A 368 14.60 -18.34 -7.39
C ALA A 368 16.09 -18.39 -7.78
N ASN A 369 16.57 -17.46 -8.62
CA ASN A 369 17.96 -17.43 -9.07
C ASN A 369 18.49 -16.00 -9.19
N MET A 370 19.06 -15.49 -8.11
CA MET A 370 19.60 -14.15 -7.97
C MET A 370 21.01 -13.96 -8.57
N THR A 371 21.53 -14.91 -9.34
CA THR A 371 22.93 -14.82 -9.85
C THR A 371 23.07 -13.92 -11.07
N LYS A 372 22.01 -13.76 -11.87
CA LYS A 372 21.99 -12.96 -13.10
C LYS A 372 20.60 -12.40 -13.39
N ALA A 373 20.54 -11.29 -14.11
CA ALA A 373 19.26 -10.82 -14.66
C ALA A 373 18.78 -11.74 -15.79
N LEU A 374 17.45 -11.93 -15.87
CA LEU A 374 16.78 -12.55 -17.01
C LEU A 374 16.78 -11.57 -18.20
N ALA A 375 16.53 -10.29 -17.92
CA ALA A 375 16.52 -9.22 -18.91
C ALA A 375 16.96 -7.90 -18.29
N THR A 376 17.53 -7.02 -19.13
CA THR A 376 17.81 -5.64 -18.81
C THR A 376 17.38 -4.75 -19.98
N THR A 377 16.81 -3.58 -19.69
CA THR A 377 16.51 -2.59 -20.73
C THR A 377 17.77 -1.87 -21.19
N PRO A 378 17.77 -1.19 -22.34
CA PRO A 378 18.85 -0.28 -22.73
C PRO A 378 19.08 0.82 -21.68
N ALA A 379 20.33 1.26 -21.57
CA ALA A 379 20.66 2.42 -20.73
C ALA A 379 20.06 3.71 -21.32
N SER A 380 19.71 4.65 -20.43
CA SER A 380 19.26 5.98 -20.81
C SER A 380 20.26 7.02 -20.29
N PRO A 381 21.05 7.67 -21.17
CA PRO A 381 22.04 8.66 -20.76
C PRO A 381 21.46 9.83 -19.96
N SER A 382 20.18 10.20 -20.23
CA SER A 382 19.47 11.24 -19.48
C SER A 382 19.18 10.89 -18.04
N SER A 383 19.26 9.60 -17.67
CA SER A 383 18.95 9.11 -16.31
C SER A 383 20.11 9.28 -15.31
N LYS A 384 21.27 9.75 -15.73
CA LYS A 384 22.41 9.94 -14.83
C LYS A 384 22.07 10.89 -13.68
N GLY A 385 22.16 10.38 -12.44
CA GLY A 385 21.83 11.14 -11.23
C GLY A 385 20.33 11.22 -10.92
N PHE A 386 19.47 10.56 -11.68
CA PHE A 386 18.05 10.48 -11.39
C PHE A 386 17.75 9.28 -10.46
N GLU A 387 16.94 9.54 -9.45
CA GLU A 387 16.44 8.52 -8.53
C GLU A 387 14.99 8.15 -8.91
N ALA A 388 14.78 6.95 -9.41
CA ALA A 388 13.46 6.47 -9.80
C ALA A 388 12.49 6.32 -8.60
N GLY A 389 13.03 6.22 -7.39
CA GLY A 389 12.24 6.08 -6.16
C GLY A 389 11.65 4.68 -6.02
N ALA A 390 10.61 4.35 -6.78
CA ALA A 390 10.05 3.00 -6.87
C ALA A 390 9.49 2.74 -8.27
N LEU A 391 9.11 1.49 -8.52
CA LEU A 391 8.46 1.05 -9.74
C LEU A 391 7.01 0.70 -9.45
N ALA A 392 6.17 0.62 -10.49
CA ALA A 392 4.85 0.00 -10.37
C ALA A 392 4.77 -1.22 -11.28
N SER A 393 4.03 -2.26 -10.86
CA SER A 393 3.76 -3.43 -11.71
C SER A 393 2.29 -3.76 -11.69
N TRP A 394 1.71 -3.97 -12.85
CA TRP A 394 0.30 -4.31 -12.99
C TRP A 394 0.06 -5.30 -14.13
N GLN A 395 -1.10 -5.92 -14.16
CA GLN A 395 -1.52 -6.81 -15.24
C GLN A 395 -2.79 -6.27 -15.87
N ASP A 396 -2.80 -6.14 -17.18
CA ASP A 396 -3.97 -5.69 -17.91
C ASP A 396 -5.02 -6.81 -18.08
N THR A 397 -6.19 -6.46 -18.60
CA THR A 397 -7.28 -7.41 -18.81
C THR A 397 -7.00 -8.45 -19.89
N ALA A 398 -5.99 -8.23 -20.73
CA ALA A 398 -5.49 -9.22 -21.69
C ALA A 398 -4.47 -10.19 -21.10
N GLY A 399 -4.11 -9.99 -19.82
CA GLY A 399 -3.12 -10.82 -19.13
C GLY A 399 -1.67 -10.35 -19.32
N THR A 400 -1.43 -9.23 -20.01
CA THR A 400 -0.08 -8.69 -20.18
C THR A 400 0.41 -8.09 -18.86
N ARG A 401 1.59 -8.52 -18.41
CA ARG A 401 2.26 -7.94 -17.25
C ARG A 401 3.09 -6.72 -17.68
N TRP A 402 2.97 -5.63 -16.93
CA TRP A 402 3.67 -4.40 -17.18
C TRP A 402 4.51 -3.97 -15.99
N VAL A 403 5.62 -3.27 -16.27
CA VAL A 403 6.43 -2.55 -15.29
C VAL A 403 6.52 -1.09 -15.73
N LEU A 404 6.19 -0.19 -14.81
CA LEU A 404 6.24 1.25 -15.00
C LEU A 404 7.41 1.83 -14.22
N ALA A 405 8.22 2.64 -14.88
CA ALA A 405 9.38 3.27 -14.28
C ALA A 405 9.35 4.79 -14.49
N PRO A 406 9.52 5.60 -13.44
CA PRO A 406 9.86 7.01 -13.62
C PRO A 406 11.19 7.15 -14.34
N THR A 407 11.28 8.12 -15.25
CA THR A 407 12.50 8.59 -15.88
C THR A 407 12.69 10.07 -15.54
N PRO A 408 13.79 10.74 -15.86
CA PRO A 408 13.97 12.16 -15.54
C PRO A 408 12.86 13.08 -16.04
N GLY A 409 12.20 12.71 -17.13
CA GLY A 409 11.21 13.55 -17.80
C GLY A 409 9.86 12.88 -18.11
N SER A 410 9.66 11.61 -17.76
CA SER A 410 8.44 10.88 -18.16
C SER A 410 8.24 9.61 -17.34
N ILE A 411 7.15 8.90 -17.60
CA ILE A 411 6.96 7.51 -17.17
C ILE A 411 7.17 6.60 -18.37
N ALA A 412 8.06 5.63 -18.27
CA ALA A 412 8.27 4.58 -19.27
C ALA A 412 7.56 3.29 -18.84
N ALA A 413 6.87 2.66 -19.79
CA ALA A 413 6.17 1.40 -19.61
C ALA A 413 6.85 0.27 -20.38
N TRP A 414 7.04 -0.86 -19.72
CA TRP A 414 7.65 -2.05 -20.27
C TRP A 414 6.73 -3.24 -20.11
N LYS A 415 6.55 -4.03 -21.18
CA LYS A 415 5.84 -5.31 -21.11
C LYS A 415 6.79 -6.40 -20.67
N VAL A 416 6.33 -7.26 -19.79
CA VAL A 416 7.00 -8.52 -19.50
C VAL A 416 6.45 -9.56 -20.46
N VAL A 417 7.29 -10.04 -21.33
CA VAL A 417 6.96 -11.01 -22.38
C VAL A 417 7.82 -12.26 -22.25
N GLU A 418 7.46 -13.32 -22.94
CA GLU A 418 8.33 -14.50 -23.08
C GLU A 418 9.05 -14.44 -24.41
N GLN A 419 10.37 -14.50 -24.39
CA GLN A 419 11.22 -14.61 -25.56
C GLN A 419 12.16 -15.81 -25.38
N ASN A 420 12.17 -16.73 -26.32
CA ASN A 420 13.02 -17.92 -26.28
C ASN A 420 12.87 -18.76 -24.98
N GLY A 421 11.64 -18.83 -24.44
CA GLY A 421 11.35 -19.59 -23.22
C GLY A 421 11.76 -18.90 -21.91
N ALA A 422 12.16 -17.63 -21.95
CA ALA A 422 12.54 -16.85 -20.77
C ALA A 422 11.78 -15.51 -20.71
N PRO A 423 11.51 -14.98 -19.49
CA PRO A 423 10.95 -13.63 -19.35
C PRO A 423 11.91 -12.57 -19.91
N ALA A 424 11.35 -11.63 -20.67
CA ALA A 424 12.05 -10.50 -21.29
C ALA A 424 11.26 -9.21 -21.12
N LEU A 425 11.92 -8.06 -21.34
CA LEU A 425 11.32 -6.73 -21.29
C LEU A 425 11.21 -6.17 -22.72
N GLU A 426 9.98 -5.89 -23.15
CA GLU A 426 9.67 -5.24 -24.42
C GLU A 426 9.21 -3.81 -24.16
N SER A 427 9.71 -2.85 -24.94
CA SER A 427 9.28 -1.45 -24.84
C SER A 427 7.79 -1.33 -25.16
N GLY A 428 7.04 -0.69 -24.28
CA GLY A 428 5.64 -0.37 -24.46
C GLY A 428 5.47 1.07 -24.96
N TRP A 429 5.22 1.99 -24.03
CA TRP A 429 5.01 3.40 -24.32
C TRP A 429 5.78 4.30 -23.36
N VAL A 430 5.93 5.56 -23.73
CA VAL A 430 6.45 6.64 -22.89
C VAL A 430 5.37 7.71 -22.75
N SER A 431 5.16 8.22 -21.54
CA SER A 431 4.17 9.27 -21.29
C SER A 431 4.60 10.62 -21.86
N ARG A 432 3.72 11.60 -21.68
CA ARG A 432 4.05 13.03 -21.86
C ARG A 432 5.20 13.46 -20.96
N ASP A 433 5.78 14.63 -21.25
CA ASP A 433 6.82 15.25 -20.44
C ASP A 433 6.30 15.64 -19.06
N MET A 434 7.12 15.39 -18.05
CA MET A 434 6.90 15.70 -16.63
C MET A 434 8.20 16.18 -15.99
N VAL A 435 8.10 17.05 -14.98
CA VAL A 435 9.27 17.50 -14.22
C VAL A 435 9.48 16.55 -13.03
N SER A 436 10.55 15.75 -13.07
CA SER A 436 10.92 14.81 -12.01
C SER A 436 9.74 13.96 -11.52
N PRO A 437 9.15 13.12 -12.36
CA PRO A 437 7.93 12.39 -12.02
C PRO A 437 8.11 11.52 -10.79
N LEU A 438 7.06 11.45 -9.98
CA LEU A 438 6.96 10.51 -8.86
C LEU A 438 6.66 9.10 -9.39
N THR A 439 6.89 8.10 -8.52
CA THR A 439 6.43 6.74 -8.79
C THR A 439 4.94 6.73 -9.13
N PRO A 440 4.53 6.20 -10.29
CA PRO A 440 3.13 6.15 -10.67
C PRO A 440 2.39 5.08 -9.86
N ILE A 441 1.07 5.23 -9.79
CA ILE A 441 0.16 4.21 -9.26
C ILE A 441 -0.83 3.81 -10.35
N VAL A 442 -1.29 2.57 -10.29
CA VAL A 442 -2.29 2.05 -11.22
C VAL A 442 -3.59 1.78 -10.48
N VAL A 443 -4.68 2.35 -10.94
CA VAL A 443 -6.03 2.16 -10.38
C VAL A 443 -6.95 1.72 -11.49
N ASN A 444 -7.37 0.45 -11.46
CA ASN A 444 -8.33 -0.10 -12.42
C ASN A 444 -8.04 0.28 -13.90
N GLY A 445 -6.78 0.14 -14.32
CA GLY A 445 -6.35 0.45 -15.70
C GLY A 445 -6.09 1.94 -15.99
N VAL A 446 -6.18 2.82 -15.01
CA VAL A 446 -5.76 4.23 -15.10
C VAL A 446 -4.45 4.38 -14.34
N ILE A 447 -3.46 5.01 -14.99
CA ILE A 447 -2.19 5.32 -14.34
C ILE A 447 -2.26 6.77 -13.84
N PHE A 448 -2.12 6.93 -12.53
CA PHE A 448 -1.91 8.26 -11.97
C PHE A 448 -0.40 8.49 -11.79
N ALA A 449 0.08 9.55 -12.42
CA ALA A 449 1.46 10.00 -12.37
C ALA A 449 1.50 11.48 -11.99
N ALA A 450 2.49 11.88 -11.21
CA ALA A 450 2.61 13.28 -10.82
C ALA A 450 3.96 13.85 -11.27
N SER A 451 3.92 14.98 -11.96
CA SER A 451 5.05 15.88 -12.09
C SER A 451 5.30 16.50 -10.71
N ARG A 452 6.48 16.25 -10.13
CA ARG A 452 6.82 16.70 -8.78
C ARG A 452 6.82 18.22 -8.65
N GLY A 453 7.16 18.91 -9.74
CA GLY A 453 7.46 20.34 -9.67
C GLY A 453 8.77 20.65 -8.95
N ASN A 454 8.95 21.91 -8.58
CA ASN A 454 10.09 22.43 -7.82
C ASN A 454 9.68 23.77 -7.16
N GLU A 455 10.63 24.46 -6.54
CA GLU A 455 10.36 25.75 -5.86
C GLU A 455 9.77 26.84 -6.78
N LYS A 456 9.90 26.70 -8.10
CA LYS A 456 9.38 27.64 -9.11
C LYS A 456 8.15 27.12 -9.86
N GLN A 457 7.84 25.85 -9.69
CA GLN A 457 6.75 25.18 -10.43
C GLN A 457 5.98 24.24 -9.51
N ASN A 458 4.67 24.40 -9.46
CA ASN A 458 3.77 23.55 -8.70
C ASN A 458 3.72 22.13 -9.27
N ALA A 459 3.38 21.19 -8.42
CA ALA A 459 3.12 19.81 -8.84
C ALA A 459 1.84 19.73 -9.68
N THR A 460 1.81 18.77 -10.60
CA THR A 460 0.61 18.46 -11.39
C THR A 460 0.39 16.95 -11.39
N LEU A 461 -0.82 16.54 -11.02
CA LEU A 461 -1.27 15.16 -11.11
C LEU A 461 -1.89 14.89 -12.48
N TYR A 462 -1.51 13.81 -13.11
CA TYR A 462 -2.02 13.33 -14.40
C TYR A 462 -2.69 11.98 -14.23
N ALA A 463 -3.76 11.75 -14.98
CA ALA A 463 -4.31 10.43 -15.24
C ALA A 463 -4.00 10.03 -16.67
N LEU A 464 -3.42 8.86 -16.86
CA LEU A 464 -3.00 8.34 -18.16
C LEU A 464 -3.72 7.02 -18.47
N ASP A 465 -4.01 6.79 -19.72
CA ASP A 465 -4.49 5.51 -20.23
C ASP A 465 -3.37 4.47 -20.14
N SER A 466 -3.57 3.40 -19.40
CA SER A 466 -2.53 2.41 -19.13
C SER A 466 -2.07 1.62 -20.36
N ALA A 467 -2.89 1.52 -21.40
CA ALA A 467 -2.53 0.83 -22.63
C ALA A 467 -1.66 1.68 -23.57
N THR A 468 -1.79 3.02 -23.50
CA THR A 468 -1.19 3.94 -24.48
C THR A 468 -0.29 5.01 -23.88
N GLY A 469 -0.34 5.24 -22.57
CA GLY A 469 0.35 6.34 -21.90
C GLY A 469 -0.22 7.73 -22.20
N LYS A 470 -1.32 7.83 -22.96
CA LYS A 470 -1.95 9.11 -23.31
C LYS A 470 -2.68 9.71 -22.12
N GLU A 471 -2.61 11.02 -22.00
CA GLU A 471 -3.31 11.77 -20.95
C GLU A 471 -4.83 11.66 -21.14
N LEU A 472 -5.51 11.36 -20.04
CA LEU A 472 -6.97 11.37 -19.93
C LEU A 472 -7.44 12.61 -19.16
N TRP A 473 -6.66 13.03 -18.16
CA TRP A 473 -6.98 14.15 -17.29
C TRP A 473 -5.72 14.68 -16.59
N ASN A 474 -5.76 15.94 -16.14
CA ASN A 474 -4.75 16.51 -15.26
C ASN A 474 -5.37 17.49 -14.25
N SER A 475 -4.67 17.73 -13.14
CA SER A 475 -5.11 18.63 -12.08
C SER A 475 -4.95 20.12 -12.39
N GLY A 476 -4.34 20.49 -13.49
CA GLY A 476 -4.03 21.89 -13.82
C GLY A 476 -3.23 22.56 -12.72
N GLN A 477 -3.68 23.71 -12.25
CA GLN A 477 -3.07 24.53 -11.18
C GLN A 477 -3.69 24.28 -9.81
N THR A 478 -4.47 23.22 -9.62
CA THR A 478 -5.18 22.92 -8.37
C THR A 478 -4.22 22.69 -7.19
N ILE A 479 -3.09 22.04 -7.43
CA ILE A 479 -2.03 21.84 -6.45
C ILE A 479 -1.17 23.12 -6.44
N THR A 480 -1.10 23.81 -5.29
CA THR A 480 -0.46 25.12 -5.18
C THR A 480 0.97 25.07 -4.65
N SER A 481 1.55 23.87 -4.57
CA SER A 481 2.92 23.66 -4.11
C SER A 481 3.57 22.49 -4.86
N PHE A 482 4.86 22.28 -4.67
CA PHE A 482 5.56 21.12 -5.22
C PHE A 482 5.59 19.96 -4.23
N VAL A 483 6.04 18.77 -4.67
CA VAL A 483 6.19 17.58 -3.81
C VAL A 483 7.67 17.30 -3.58
N LYS A 484 8.17 17.47 -2.36
CA LYS A 484 9.58 17.21 -2.03
C LYS A 484 9.82 15.75 -1.66
N LYS A 485 9.02 15.23 -0.75
CA LYS A 485 8.99 13.83 -0.35
C LYS A 485 7.55 13.34 -0.36
N GLY A 486 7.36 12.07 -0.59
CA GLY A 486 6.05 11.49 -0.62
C GLY A 486 5.81 10.73 -1.91
N GLY A 487 4.63 10.22 -2.05
CA GLY A 487 4.17 9.47 -3.21
C GLY A 487 2.68 9.64 -3.37
N LEU A 488 2.15 8.89 -4.28
CA LEU A 488 0.73 8.77 -4.49
C LEU A 488 0.20 7.59 -3.67
N SER A 489 -1.04 7.68 -3.24
CA SER A 489 -1.83 6.53 -2.79
C SER A 489 -3.25 6.63 -3.32
N ALA A 490 -3.98 5.52 -3.37
CA ALA A 490 -5.35 5.50 -3.83
C ALA A 490 -6.18 4.45 -3.10
N GLY A 491 -7.47 4.73 -2.93
CA GLY A 491 -8.46 3.83 -2.35
C GLY A 491 -9.80 4.57 -2.21
N GLY A 492 -10.91 3.81 -2.13
CA GLY A 492 -12.24 4.37 -2.00
C GLY A 492 -12.61 5.33 -3.15
N SER A 493 -12.13 5.05 -4.36
CA SER A 493 -12.31 5.88 -5.55
C SER A 493 -11.67 7.28 -5.46
N ARG A 494 -10.63 7.42 -4.64
CA ARG A 494 -9.87 8.65 -4.41
C ARG A 494 -8.38 8.46 -4.69
N VAL A 495 -7.74 9.53 -5.13
CA VAL A 495 -6.29 9.62 -5.32
C VAL A 495 -5.73 10.72 -4.44
N TYR A 496 -4.68 10.41 -3.71
CA TYR A 496 -4.08 11.24 -2.67
C TYR A 496 -2.68 11.68 -3.08
N ILE A 497 -2.37 12.96 -2.89
CA ILE A 497 -1.04 13.53 -3.10
C ILE A 497 -0.73 14.56 -2.01
N ALA A 498 0.41 14.41 -1.32
CA ALA A 498 0.86 15.31 -0.28
C ALA A 498 1.89 16.31 -0.84
N ALA A 499 1.64 17.59 -0.68
CA ALA A 499 2.54 18.66 -1.13
C ALA A 499 3.44 19.19 -0.01
N GLN A 500 4.49 19.92 -0.40
CA GLN A 500 5.51 20.45 0.51
C GLN A 500 4.98 21.48 1.51
N ASP A 501 3.89 22.17 1.18
CA ASP A 501 3.20 23.13 2.06
C ASP A 501 2.40 22.46 3.20
N GLY A 502 2.49 21.13 3.35
CA GLY A 502 1.74 20.38 4.35
C GLY A 502 0.29 20.13 3.98
N THR A 503 -0.09 20.32 2.72
CA THR A 503 -1.44 20.07 2.24
C THR A 503 -1.55 18.68 1.61
N GLN A 504 -2.50 17.90 2.08
CA GLN A 504 -2.98 16.70 1.41
C GLN A 504 -4.09 17.09 0.44
N TYR A 505 -3.87 16.86 -0.85
CA TYR A 505 -4.88 17.03 -1.90
C TYR A 505 -5.48 15.67 -2.23
N VAL A 506 -6.79 15.65 -2.43
CA VAL A 506 -7.54 14.42 -2.75
C VAL A 506 -8.45 14.68 -3.93
N PHE A 507 -8.36 13.81 -4.91
CA PHE A 507 -9.12 13.90 -6.16
C PHE A 507 -10.04 12.70 -6.29
N SER A 508 -11.28 12.94 -6.70
CA SER A 508 -12.28 11.89 -6.94
C SER A 508 -13.33 12.32 -7.96
N PHE A 509 -14.21 11.40 -8.30
CA PHE A 509 -15.51 11.75 -8.88
C PHE A 509 -16.47 12.19 -7.77
N PRO A 510 -17.41 13.12 -8.04
CA PRO A 510 -18.39 13.54 -7.07
C PRO A 510 -19.19 12.34 -6.54
N ILE A 511 -19.62 12.45 -5.30
CA ILE A 511 -20.56 11.49 -4.70
C ILE A 511 -21.92 11.79 -5.29
N GLU A 512 -22.49 10.86 -6.04
CA GLU A 512 -23.89 10.94 -6.44
C GLU A 512 -24.75 10.71 -5.18
N HIS A 513 -25.56 11.70 -4.85
CA HIS A 513 -26.52 11.68 -3.72
C HIS A 513 -27.86 11.13 -4.17
#